data_1390dddddfa1d951c9f751262a79514d
#
_entry.id   1390dddddfa1d951c9f751262a79514d
#
_cell.length_a   1.000
_cell.length_b   1.000
_cell.length_c   1.000
_cell.angle_alpha   90.00
_cell.angle_beta   90.00
_cell.angle_gamma   90.00
#
_symmetry.space_group_name_H-M   'P 1'
#
loop_
_entity.id
_entity.type
_entity.pdbx_description
1 polymer ?
#
loop_
_entity_poly.entity_id
_entity_poly.type
_entity_poly.pdbx_seq_one_letter_code
_entity_poly.pdbx_strand_id
1 'polypeptide(L)'
;MYLVVARYTDDAERKRIDYAIERWKAVAGVEKPDGVPILFKGEDAKGFVEDLYSRLSRESVSVYSLNDVPFEIEKDEMVIETVLEGDLGTIRKFLGFIMAKQKGVLITETELERTYEVSTRKGKANVAINLTDVGRLRIIISGYGDALRLIHEKIESEIRYFKEV
;
A
#
# COMPACT_ATOMS: atom_id res chain seq x y z
N MET A 1 13.63 19.42 3.92
CA MET A 1 14.06 18.06 4.32
C MET A 1 12.97 17.48 5.19
N TYR A 2 12.61 16.21 5.00
CA TYR A 2 11.55 15.54 5.75
C TYR A 2 12.13 14.32 6.45
N LEU A 3 11.71 14.07 7.69
CA LEU A 3 11.89 12.80 8.36
C LEU A 3 10.60 11.99 8.23
N VAL A 4 10.69 10.85 7.57
CA VAL A 4 9.55 9.94 7.40
C VAL A 4 9.76 8.73 8.30
N VAL A 5 8.78 8.45 9.17
CA VAL A 5 8.79 7.28 10.05
C VAL A 5 7.79 6.27 9.52
N ALA A 6 8.27 5.23 8.85
CA ALA A 6 7.46 4.14 8.36
C ALA A 6 7.48 2.98 9.37
N ARG A 7 6.30 2.64 9.90
CA ARG A 7 6.13 1.49 10.81
C ARG A 7 5.73 0.26 10.01
N TYR A 8 6.15 -0.90 10.47
CA TYR A 8 5.80 -2.19 9.88
C TYR A 8 5.44 -3.19 10.97
N THR A 9 4.62 -4.15 10.63
CA THR A 9 4.13 -5.21 11.53
C THR A 9 4.76 -6.55 11.22
N ASP A 10 5.29 -6.74 9.99
CA ASP A 10 5.92 -7.96 9.54
C ASP A 10 7.14 -7.71 8.63
N ASP A 11 7.90 -8.77 8.37
CA ASP A 11 9.08 -8.72 7.51
C ASP A 11 8.76 -8.40 6.03
N ALA A 12 7.57 -8.72 5.58
CA ALA A 12 7.17 -8.42 4.19
C ALA A 12 6.95 -6.91 4.03
N GLU A 13 6.34 -6.25 5.01
CA GLU A 13 6.20 -4.79 5.03
C GLU A 13 7.56 -4.10 5.12
N ARG A 14 8.45 -4.60 5.99
CA ARG A 14 9.83 -4.08 6.09
C ARG A 14 10.54 -4.13 4.74
N LYS A 15 10.48 -5.25 4.03
CA LYS A 15 11.09 -5.40 2.70
C LYS A 15 10.48 -4.45 1.67
N ARG A 16 9.17 -4.15 1.75
CA ARG A 16 8.52 -3.16 0.87
C ARG A 16 9.04 -1.75 1.12
N ILE A 17 9.28 -1.40 2.40
CA ILE A 17 9.90 -0.11 2.77
C ILE A 17 11.31 -0.03 2.19
N ASP A 18 12.13 -1.07 2.39
CA ASP A 18 13.49 -1.12 1.84
C ASP A 18 13.49 -0.98 0.31
N TYR A 19 12.57 -1.67 -0.38
CA TYR A 19 12.43 -1.55 -1.82
C TYR A 19 12.02 -0.13 -2.26
N ALA A 20 11.12 0.52 -1.52
CA ALA A 20 10.73 1.90 -1.81
C ALA A 20 11.93 2.86 -1.64
N ILE A 21 12.73 2.70 -0.58
CA ILE A 21 13.93 3.49 -0.35
C ILE A 21 14.92 3.31 -1.52
N GLU A 22 15.25 2.08 -1.91
CA GLU A 22 16.17 1.81 -3.01
C GLU A 22 15.69 2.42 -4.34
N ARG A 23 14.40 2.34 -4.61
CA ARG A 23 13.81 2.95 -5.81
C ARG A 23 13.97 4.46 -5.82
N TRP A 24 13.74 5.11 -4.67
CA TRP A 24 13.78 6.55 -4.58
C TRP A 24 15.19 7.13 -4.44
N LYS A 25 16.19 6.36 -4.00
CA LYS A 25 17.60 6.76 -4.01
C LYS A 25 18.10 7.20 -5.39
N ALA A 26 17.57 6.60 -6.45
CA ALA A 26 17.92 6.96 -7.83
C ALA A 26 17.29 8.29 -8.30
N VAL A 27 16.27 8.79 -7.60
CA VAL A 27 15.44 9.94 -8.01
C VAL A 27 15.62 11.12 -7.06
N ALA A 28 15.85 10.84 -5.78
CA ALA A 28 15.96 11.84 -4.71
C ALA A 28 16.96 11.38 -3.66
N GLY A 29 17.45 12.31 -2.86
CA GLY A 29 18.33 12.02 -1.72
C GLY A 29 17.56 11.35 -0.58
N VAL A 30 17.21 10.08 -0.75
CA VAL A 30 16.54 9.27 0.27
C VAL A 30 17.55 8.37 0.93
N GLU A 31 17.70 8.51 2.25
CA GLU A 31 18.63 7.71 3.04
C GLU A 31 18.04 7.36 4.40
N LYS A 32 18.51 6.28 5.00
CA LYS A 32 18.27 6.02 6.41
C LYS A 32 19.25 6.84 7.21
N PRO A 33 18.78 7.56 8.26
CA PRO A 33 19.71 8.30 9.12
C PRO A 33 20.74 7.35 9.74
N ASP A 34 22.00 7.74 9.71
CA ASP A 34 23.04 7.06 10.45
C ASP A 34 22.88 7.35 11.96
N GLY A 35 23.11 6.34 12.80
CA GLY A 35 23.00 6.46 14.24
C GLY A 35 21.62 6.13 14.79
N VAL A 36 21.30 6.66 15.95
CA VAL A 36 20.05 6.41 16.68
C VAL A 36 19.17 7.65 16.60
N PRO A 37 18.07 7.64 15.81
CA PRO A 37 17.12 8.74 15.83
C PRO A 37 16.33 8.73 17.14
N ILE A 38 16.32 9.87 17.83
CA ILE A 38 15.66 10.04 19.13
C ILE A 38 14.59 11.13 18.96
N LEU A 39 13.35 10.83 19.36
CA LEU A 39 12.27 11.80 19.46
C LEU A 39 12.18 12.30 20.88
N PHE A 40 12.61 13.52 21.12
CA PHE A 40 12.49 14.21 22.41
C PHE A 40 11.21 15.07 22.42
N LYS A 41 10.33 14.84 23.39
CA LYS A 41 9.03 15.54 23.53
C LYS A 41 8.93 16.40 24.79
N GLY A 42 10.06 16.64 25.48
CA GLY A 42 10.11 17.45 26.69
C GLY A 42 10.37 18.93 26.41
N GLU A 43 10.33 19.74 27.45
CA GLU A 43 10.62 21.19 27.37
C GLU A 43 12.12 21.47 27.39
N ASP A 44 12.93 20.65 28.09
CA ASP A 44 14.38 20.84 28.24
C ASP A 44 15.20 20.01 27.23
N ALA A 45 14.98 20.24 25.94
CA ALA A 45 15.79 19.62 24.89
C ALA A 45 17.28 20.00 25.01
N LYS A 46 17.58 21.21 25.52
CA LYS A 46 18.95 21.67 25.69
C LYS A 46 19.70 20.84 26.70
N GLY A 47 19.13 20.60 27.89
CA GLY A 47 19.72 19.75 28.91
C GLY A 47 19.94 18.31 28.43
N PHE A 48 18.99 17.75 27.66
CA PHE A 48 19.18 16.45 27.05
C PHE A 48 20.34 16.40 26.05
N VAL A 49 20.48 17.42 25.21
CA VAL A 49 21.59 17.52 24.25
C VAL A 49 22.94 17.72 24.96
N GLU A 50 22.98 18.48 26.04
CA GLU A 50 24.18 18.65 26.89
C GLU A 50 24.61 17.32 27.53
N ASP A 51 23.65 16.49 27.98
CA ASP A 51 23.95 15.14 28.49
C ASP A 51 24.55 14.24 27.40
N LEU A 52 24.02 14.31 26.17
CA LEU A 52 24.59 13.59 25.03
C LEU A 52 26.03 14.04 24.71
N TYR A 53 26.29 15.36 24.71
CA TYR A 53 27.63 15.89 24.47
C TYR A 53 28.63 15.50 25.57
N SER A 54 28.18 15.22 26.78
CA SER A 54 29.05 14.72 27.84
C SER A 54 29.56 13.28 27.57
N ARG A 55 28.89 12.55 26.67
CA ARG A 55 29.14 11.11 26.38
C ARG A 55 29.65 10.86 24.97
N LEU A 56 29.42 11.78 24.04
CA LEU A 56 29.73 11.65 22.62
C LEU A 56 30.48 12.88 22.13
N SER A 57 31.19 12.74 21.01
CA SER A 57 31.76 13.92 20.36
C SER A 57 30.65 14.83 19.82
N ARG A 58 30.86 16.12 19.85
CA ARG A 58 29.87 17.12 19.41
C ARG A 58 29.46 16.93 17.95
N GLU A 59 30.38 16.50 17.10
CA GLU A 59 30.16 16.25 15.68
C GLU A 59 29.26 15.03 15.44
N SER A 60 29.13 14.16 16.44
CA SER A 60 28.30 12.95 16.37
C SER A 60 26.83 13.20 16.67
N VAL A 61 26.46 14.41 17.09
CA VAL A 61 25.07 14.74 17.48
C VAL A 61 24.54 15.86 16.59
N SER A 62 23.47 15.55 15.86
CA SER A 62 22.73 16.54 15.07
C SER A 62 21.33 16.73 15.65
N VAL A 63 20.90 17.95 15.80
CA VAL A 63 19.59 18.30 16.37
C VAL A 63 18.75 19.00 15.32
N TYR A 64 17.53 18.50 15.11
CA TYR A 64 16.57 19.06 14.16
C TYR A 64 15.26 19.39 14.88
N SER A 65 14.66 20.51 14.53
CA SER A 65 13.28 20.81 14.90
C SER A 65 12.35 20.18 13.88
N LEU A 66 11.36 19.41 14.34
CA LEU A 66 10.40 18.73 13.49
C LEU A 66 9.02 19.35 13.69
N ASN A 67 8.36 19.61 12.57
CA ASN A 67 6.94 19.96 12.55
C ASN A 67 6.19 18.86 11.81
N ASP A 68 5.00 18.50 12.30
CA ASP A 68 4.12 17.59 11.57
C ASP A 68 3.69 18.24 10.25
N VAL A 69 3.91 17.52 9.17
CA VAL A 69 3.48 17.94 7.84
C VAL A 69 2.50 16.88 7.33
N PRO A 70 1.19 17.15 7.35
CA PRO A 70 0.23 16.23 6.79
C PRO A 70 0.37 16.21 5.27
N PHE A 71 0.62 15.03 4.72
CA PHE A 71 0.51 14.79 3.29
C PHE A 71 -0.85 14.13 3.04
N GLU A 72 -1.78 14.88 2.48
CA GLU A 72 -3.04 14.33 1.98
C GLU A 72 -2.77 13.73 0.59
N ILE A 73 -2.66 12.42 0.54
CA ILE A 73 -2.53 11.68 -0.72
C ILE A 73 -3.81 10.90 -0.93
N GLU A 74 -4.56 11.29 -1.94
CA GLU A 74 -5.78 10.58 -2.33
C GLU A 74 -5.42 9.22 -2.93
N LYS A 75 -6.30 8.24 -2.70
CA LYS A 75 -6.18 6.94 -3.37
C LYS A 75 -6.62 7.10 -4.82
N ASP A 76 -5.84 6.55 -5.71
CA ASP A 76 -6.26 6.37 -7.09
C ASP A 76 -7.24 5.20 -7.20
N GLU A 77 -8.13 5.28 -8.19
CA GLU A 77 -9.09 4.23 -8.51
C GLU A 77 -9.00 3.84 -9.98
N MET A 78 -9.13 2.54 -10.25
CA MET A 78 -9.32 1.98 -11.58
C MET A 78 -10.56 1.10 -11.58
N VAL A 79 -11.38 1.21 -12.61
CA VAL A 79 -12.67 0.53 -12.69
C VAL A 79 -12.70 -0.39 -13.90
N ILE A 80 -13.17 -1.62 -13.69
CA ILE A 80 -13.49 -2.57 -14.75
C ILE A 80 -15.00 -2.75 -14.74
N GLU A 81 -15.65 -2.39 -15.84
CA GLU A 81 -17.08 -2.60 -16.05
C GLU A 81 -17.31 -3.48 -17.28
N THR A 82 -18.08 -4.54 -17.09
CA THR A 82 -18.42 -5.46 -18.18
C THR A 82 -19.70 -6.22 -17.88
N VAL A 83 -20.20 -6.93 -18.87
CA VAL A 83 -21.25 -7.92 -18.70
C VAL A 83 -20.62 -9.29 -18.95
N LEU A 84 -20.86 -10.23 -18.04
CA LEU A 84 -20.48 -11.62 -18.17
C LEU A 84 -21.74 -12.45 -18.47
N GLU A 85 -21.69 -13.20 -19.54
CA GLU A 85 -22.77 -14.11 -19.93
C GLU A 85 -22.59 -15.47 -19.26
N GLY A 86 -23.70 -16.08 -18.86
CA GLY A 86 -23.69 -17.41 -18.27
C GLY A 86 -24.40 -17.50 -16.92
N ASP A 87 -24.22 -18.64 -16.27
CA ASP A 87 -24.79 -18.90 -14.95
C ASP A 87 -24.07 -18.08 -13.87
N LEU A 88 -24.84 -17.38 -13.05
CA LEU A 88 -24.29 -16.53 -11.97
C LEU A 88 -23.44 -17.32 -10.97
N GLY A 89 -23.79 -18.58 -10.70
CA GLY A 89 -23.00 -19.42 -9.82
C GLY A 89 -21.58 -19.67 -10.38
N THR A 90 -21.51 -19.91 -11.69
CA THR A 90 -20.25 -20.07 -12.42
C THR A 90 -19.45 -18.78 -12.43
N ILE A 91 -20.08 -17.63 -12.68
CA ILE A 91 -19.44 -16.32 -12.66
C ILE A 91 -18.87 -16.04 -11.26
N ARG A 92 -19.66 -16.29 -10.20
CA ARG A 92 -19.19 -16.09 -8.81
C ARG A 92 -17.99 -16.97 -8.45
N LYS A 93 -17.99 -18.24 -8.90
CA LYS A 93 -16.85 -19.16 -8.70
C LYS A 93 -15.60 -18.66 -9.44
N PHE A 94 -15.77 -18.18 -10.67
CA PHE A 94 -14.69 -17.61 -11.46
C PHE A 94 -14.08 -16.36 -10.78
N LEU A 95 -14.90 -15.42 -10.31
CA LEU A 95 -14.43 -14.24 -9.57
C LEU A 95 -13.69 -14.64 -8.29
N GLY A 96 -14.20 -15.63 -7.55
CA GLY A 96 -13.51 -16.21 -6.41
C GLY A 96 -12.15 -16.82 -6.78
N PHE A 97 -12.06 -17.51 -7.91
CA PHE A 97 -10.81 -18.06 -8.43
C PHE A 97 -9.80 -16.93 -8.77
N ILE A 98 -10.23 -15.86 -9.43
CA ILE A 98 -9.36 -14.71 -9.72
C ILE A 98 -8.79 -14.16 -8.41
N MET A 99 -9.63 -13.93 -7.40
CA MET A 99 -9.17 -13.39 -6.12
C MET A 99 -8.19 -14.34 -5.41
N ALA A 100 -8.46 -15.63 -5.40
CA ALA A 100 -7.55 -16.63 -4.86
C ALA A 100 -6.20 -16.64 -5.60
N LYS A 101 -6.21 -16.55 -6.94
CA LYS A 101 -5.00 -16.46 -7.78
C LYS A 101 -4.18 -15.21 -7.48
N GLN A 102 -4.83 -14.10 -7.17
CA GLN A 102 -4.18 -12.86 -6.76
C GLN A 102 -3.83 -12.84 -5.26
N LYS A 103 -4.05 -13.92 -4.52
CA LYS A 103 -3.86 -14.01 -3.06
C LYS A 103 -4.65 -12.95 -2.31
N GLY A 104 -5.85 -12.64 -2.81
CA GLY A 104 -6.76 -11.68 -2.18
C GLY A 104 -7.29 -12.21 -0.85
N VAL A 105 -7.22 -11.40 0.17
CA VAL A 105 -7.80 -11.67 1.49
C VAL A 105 -9.14 -10.97 1.55
N LEU A 106 -10.21 -11.72 1.79
CA LEU A 106 -11.56 -11.15 1.94
C LEU A 106 -11.62 -10.28 3.19
N ILE A 107 -12.00 -9.02 3.03
CA ILE A 107 -12.14 -8.05 4.12
C ILE A 107 -13.60 -7.88 4.51
N THR A 108 -14.47 -7.72 3.51
CA THR A 108 -15.90 -7.50 3.73
C THR A 108 -16.70 -8.24 2.68
N GLU A 109 -17.83 -8.83 3.10
CA GLU A 109 -18.80 -9.46 2.23
C GLU A 109 -20.20 -8.99 2.62
N THR A 110 -20.92 -8.49 1.63
CA THR A 110 -22.33 -8.13 1.70
C THR A 110 -23.10 -8.87 0.60
N GLU A 111 -24.41 -8.72 0.55
CA GLU A 111 -25.23 -9.30 -0.53
C GLU A 111 -24.86 -8.75 -1.92
N LEU A 112 -24.40 -7.51 -1.98
CA LEU A 112 -24.14 -6.77 -3.22
C LEU A 112 -22.66 -6.68 -3.58
N GLU A 113 -21.77 -6.76 -2.60
CA GLU A 113 -20.35 -6.47 -2.80
C GLU A 113 -19.44 -7.35 -1.95
N ARG A 114 -18.32 -7.75 -2.54
CA ARG A 114 -17.19 -8.39 -1.85
C ARG A 114 -15.95 -7.53 -2.00
N THR A 115 -15.33 -7.19 -0.88
CA THR A 115 -14.08 -6.42 -0.88
C THR A 115 -12.91 -7.28 -0.42
N TYR A 116 -11.82 -7.23 -1.18
CA TYR A 116 -10.59 -7.96 -0.92
C TYR A 116 -9.41 -7.01 -0.78
N GLU A 117 -8.46 -7.35 0.08
CA GLU A 117 -7.12 -6.75 0.05
C GLU A 117 -6.21 -7.67 -0.77
N VAL A 118 -5.58 -7.11 -1.80
CA VAL A 118 -4.59 -7.81 -2.64
C VAL A 118 -3.21 -7.23 -2.41
N SER A 119 -2.27 -8.08 -2.04
CA SER A 119 -0.88 -7.70 -1.79
C SER A 119 0.04 -8.14 -2.92
N THR A 120 0.89 -7.25 -3.39
CA THR A 120 1.92 -7.52 -4.39
C THR A 120 3.29 -7.07 -3.89
N ARG A 121 4.36 -7.36 -4.64
CA ARG A 121 5.68 -6.81 -4.37
C ARG A 121 5.74 -5.29 -4.49
N LYS A 122 4.82 -4.69 -5.28
CA LYS A 122 4.76 -3.24 -5.51
C LYS A 122 3.88 -2.50 -4.49
N GLY A 123 3.15 -3.23 -3.64
CA GLY A 123 2.28 -2.67 -2.62
C GLY A 123 0.95 -3.41 -2.51
N LYS A 124 -0.02 -2.77 -1.87
CA LYS A 124 -1.37 -3.29 -1.63
C LYS A 124 -2.41 -2.46 -2.37
N ALA A 125 -3.52 -3.09 -2.74
CA ALA A 125 -4.73 -2.40 -3.19
C ALA A 125 -5.98 -3.13 -2.71
N ASN A 126 -7.08 -2.39 -2.59
CA ASN A 126 -8.38 -2.95 -2.31
C ASN A 126 -9.12 -3.23 -3.61
N VAL A 127 -9.80 -4.35 -3.69
CA VAL A 127 -10.60 -4.77 -4.85
C VAL A 127 -12.03 -5.00 -4.39
N ALA A 128 -12.93 -4.12 -4.76
CA ALA A 128 -14.36 -4.25 -4.50
C ALA A 128 -15.05 -4.83 -5.75
N ILE A 129 -15.77 -5.93 -5.59
CA ILE A 129 -16.44 -6.66 -6.67
C ILE A 129 -17.95 -6.59 -6.45
N ASN A 130 -18.65 -6.00 -7.39
CA ASN A 130 -20.10 -5.95 -7.43
C ASN A 130 -20.59 -6.71 -8.66
N LEU A 131 -21.46 -7.71 -8.45
CA LEU A 131 -22.07 -8.53 -9.50
C LEU A 131 -23.59 -8.52 -9.33
N THR A 132 -24.28 -7.98 -10.32
CA THR A 132 -25.74 -7.96 -10.36
C THR A 132 -26.34 -9.26 -10.88
N ASP A 133 -27.65 -9.45 -10.68
CA ASP A 133 -28.38 -10.65 -11.12
C ASP A 133 -28.45 -10.79 -12.66
N VAL A 134 -28.19 -9.73 -13.40
CA VAL A 134 -28.14 -9.74 -14.86
C VAL A 134 -26.71 -9.87 -15.41
N GLY A 135 -25.76 -10.29 -14.59
CA GLY A 135 -24.37 -10.53 -15.01
C GLY A 135 -23.55 -9.25 -15.22
N ARG A 136 -24.06 -8.07 -14.83
CA ARG A 136 -23.25 -6.84 -14.85
C ARG A 136 -22.22 -6.91 -13.72
N LEU A 137 -20.98 -6.82 -14.11
CA LEU A 137 -19.81 -6.84 -13.22
C LEU A 137 -19.20 -5.45 -13.15
N ARG A 138 -19.02 -4.96 -11.96
CA ARG A 138 -18.21 -3.77 -11.68
C ARG A 138 -17.15 -4.11 -10.65
N ILE A 139 -15.89 -3.90 -10.99
CA ILE A 139 -14.75 -4.07 -10.09
C ILE A 139 -14.09 -2.72 -9.92
N ILE A 140 -13.99 -2.26 -8.68
CA ILE A 140 -13.28 -1.04 -8.31
C ILE A 140 -12.01 -1.46 -7.61
N ILE A 141 -10.87 -1.03 -8.14
CA ILE A 141 -9.55 -1.28 -7.57
C ILE A 141 -9.03 0.05 -7.08
N SER A 142 -8.82 0.18 -5.78
CA SER A 142 -8.36 1.41 -5.15
C SER A 142 -7.06 1.20 -4.39
N GLY A 143 -6.14 2.16 -4.52
CA GLY A 143 -4.82 2.04 -3.90
C GLY A 143 -3.87 3.14 -4.33
N TYR A 144 -2.57 2.89 -4.17
CA TYR A 144 -1.53 3.86 -4.49
C TYR A 144 -0.51 3.29 -5.47
N GLY A 145 -0.08 4.14 -6.41
CA GLY A 145 1.07 3.88 -7.27
C GLY A 145 0.97 2.63 -8.15
N ASP A 146 2.10 1.97 -8.38
CA ASP A 146 2.22 0.86 -9.34
C ASP A 146 1.48 -0.42 -8.95
N ALA A 147 1.15 -0.60 -7.67
CA ALA A 147 0.38 -1.77 -7.22
C ALA A 147 -1.02 -1.78 -7.84
N LEU A 148 -1.64 -0.61 -7.91
CA LEU A 148 -2.97 -0.41 -8.50
C LEU A 148 -3.00 -0.88 -9.96
N ARG A 149 -2.07 -0.39 -10.79
CA ARG A 149 -1.99 -0.78 -12.21
C ARG A 149 -1.75 -2.27 -12.39
N LEU A 150 -0.80 -2.82 -11.65
CA LEU A 150 -0.45 -4.24 -11.75
C LEU A 150 -1.64 -5.15 -11.42
N ILE A 151 -2.42 -4.80 -10.40
CA ILE A 151 -3.59 -5.58 -9.99
C ILE A 151 -4.71 -5.42 -11.02
N HIS A 152 -4.94 -4.21 -11.52
CA HIS A 152 -5.91 -3.95 -12.57
C HIS A 152 -5.62 -4.77 -13.83
N GLU A 153 -4.41 -4.68 -14.39
CA GLU A 153 -3.99 -5.41 -15.59
C GLU A 153 -4.19 -6.93 -15.45
N LYS A 154 -3.85 -7.48 -14.29
CA LYS A 154 -4.02 -8.90 -14.02
C LYS A 154 -5.48 -9.33 -13.97
N ILE A 155 -6.32 -8.56 -13.27
CA ILE A 155 -7.75 -8.88 -13.16
C ILE A 155 -8.43 -8.73 -14.52
N GLU A 156 -8.14 -7.64 -15.23
CA GLU A 156 -8.68 -7.39 -16.57
C GLU A 156 -8.31 -8.49 -17.57
N SER A 157 -7.07 -8.96 -17.54
CA SER A 157 -6.60 -10.06 -18.38
C SER A 157 -7.37 -11.36 -18.12
N GLU A 158 -7.63 -11.72 -16.85
CA GLU A 158 -8.41 -12.91 -16.51
C GLU A 158 -9.87 -12.80 -16.97
N ILE A 159 -10.47 -11.62 -16.80
CA ILE A 159 -11.85 -11.35 -17.26
C ILE A 159 -11.95 -11.45 -18.78
N ARG A 160 -10.99 -10.89 -19.50
CA ARG A 160 -10.92 -11.00 -20.95
C ARG A 160 -10.84 -12.45 -21.41
N TYR A 161 -9.95 -13.23 -20.80
CA TYR A 161 -9.81 -14.65 -21.10
C TYR A 161 -11.13 -15.43 -20.88
N PHE A 162 -11.83 -15.15 -19.78
CA PHE A 162 -13.14 -15.80 -19.50
C PHE A 162 -14.21 -15.49 -20.54
N LYS A 163 -14.16 -14.33 -21.18
CA LYS A 163 -15.12 -13.93 -22.23
C LYS A 163 -14.82 -14.55 -23.59
N GLU A 164 -13.59 -15.02 -23.81
CA GLU A 164 -13.16 -15.63 -25.08
C GLU A 164 -13.38 -17.15 -25.12
N VAL A 165 -13.67 -17.77 -23.98
CA VAL A 165 -13.92 -19.22 -23.83
C VAL A 165 -15.41 -19.50 -23.77
#